data_e1ce725a82427c88f3746f64b6cabf4f
#
_entry.id   e1ce725a82427c88f3746f64b6cabf4f
#
_cell.length_a   1.000
_cell.length_b   1.000
_cell.length_c   1.000
_cell.angle_alpha   90.00
_cell.angle_beta   90.00
_cell.angle_gamma   90.00
#
_symmetry.space_group_name_H-M   'P 1'
#
loop_
_entity.id
_entity.type
_entity.pdbx_description
1 polymer ?
#
loop_
_entity_poly.entity_id
_entity_poly.type
_entity_poly.pdbx_seq_one_letter_code
_entity_poly.pdbx_strand_id
1 'polypeptide(L)'
;RQRQMCIRDRTEIPYGVNKAKLVERIAELAREKKIEGITYVADESGREGMRIVVEVRRDTSANVVLNNLYKYTALQVTFGFNMLAIDKGVPKIMSLKEILTKYLEYQIEVIRRRTEFEKRKAEDRAHILEGLRKALDFIDEIIAIIRGSHDTEVAKAQLIERFEFSPIQAQAILDMRLARLTGLEREKIEAEYNLSLIHISEPTRQAEI
;
A
#
# COMPACT_ATOMS: atom_id res chain seq x y z
N ARG A 1 24.90 -19.63 -53.41
CA ARG A 1 24.56 -20.25 -52.12
C ARG A 1 25.00 -19.30 -51.01
N GLN A 2 24.04 -18.52 -50.49
CA GLN A 2 24.24 -17.70 -49.29
C GLN A 2 24.61 -18.60 -48.13
N ARG A 3 25.84 -18.41 -47.64
CA ARG A 3 26.31 -19.08 -46.42
C ARG A 3 25.62 -18.43 -45.21
N GLN A 4 24.56 -19.03 -44.65
CA GLN A 4 23.99 -18.61 -43.40
C GLN A 4 25.02 -18.76 -42.28
N MET A 5 25.64 -17.67 -41.88
CA MET A 5 26.43 -17.56 -40.66
C MET A 5 25.47 -17.53 -39.43
N CYS A 6 25.89 -18.15 -38.34
CA CYS A 6 25.11 -18.02 -37.09
C CYS A 6 25.34 -16.64 -36.52
N ILE A 7 24.32 -15.80 -36.56
CA ILE A 7 24.32 -14.44 -35.98
C ILE A 7 23.68 -14.52 -34.60
N ARG A 8 24.31 -13.86 -33.63
CA ARG A 8 23.73 -13.65 -32.29
C ARG A 8 23.62 -12.17 -32.02
N ASP A 9 22.40 -11.71 -31.90
CA ASP A 9 22.05 -10.33 -31.62
C ASP A 9 21.86 -10.12 -30.11
N ARG A 10 22.31 -8.97 -29.62
CA ARG A 10 22.05 -8.50 -28.25
C ARG A 10 21.37 -7.16 -28.33
N THR A 11 20.16 -7.12 -27.82
CA THR A 11 19.32 -5.91 -27.78
C THR A 11 19.36 -5.22 -26.43
N GLU A 12 19.91 -5.91 -25.40
CA GLU A 12 20.01 -5.39 -24.03
C GLU A 12 21.37 -5.74 -23.43
N ILE A 13 21.87 -4.87 -22.57
CA ILE A 13 23.08 -5.07 -21.77
C ILE A 13 22.76 -4.80 -20.28
N PRO A 14 23.54 -5.38 -19.34
CA PRO A 14 23.34 -5.14 -17.92
C PRO A 14 23.45 -3.66 -17.57
N TYR A 15 22.71 -3.25 -16.54
CA TYR A 15 22.71 -1.87 -16.03
C TYR A 15 24.13 -1.43 -15.64
N GLY A 16 24.51 -0.22 -16.03
CA GLY A 16 25.82 0.37 -15.73
C GLY A 16 26.98 -0.11 -16.62
N VAL A 17 26.75 -1.03 -17.54
CA VAL A 17 27.78 -1.50 -18.48
C VAL A 17 27.90 -0.54 -19.67
N ASN A 18 29.14 -0.10 -19.96
CA ASN A 18 29.40 0.74 -21.12
C ASN A 18 29.44 -0.13 -22.40
N LYS A 19 28.53 0.14 -23.34
CA LYS A 19 28.38 -0.61 -24.60
C LYS A 19 29.66 -0.63 -25.42
N ALA A 20 30.31 0.51 -25.62
CA ALA A 20 31.50 0.60 -26.45
C ALA A 20 32.68 -0.27 -25.89
N LYS A 21 32.92 -0.17 -24.57
CA LYS A 21 33.92 -0.99 -23.88
C LYS A 21 33.58 -2.48 -23.94
N LEU A 22 32.29 -2.82 -23.90
CA LEU A 22 31.85 -4.21 -24.00
C LEU A 22 32.16 -4.78 -25.40
N VAL A 23 31.81 -4.03 -26.47
CA VAL A 23 32.11 -4.45 -27.86
C VAL A 23 33.61 -4.57 -28.11
N GLU A 24 34.39 -3.61 -27.63
CA GLU A 24 35.83 -3.62 -27.69
C GLU A 24 36.43 -4.87 -27.00
N ARG A 25 35.95 -5.18 -25.79
CA ARG A 25 36.37 -6.34 -25.01
C ARG A 25 36.05 -7.67 -25.71
N ILE A 26 34.87 -7.77 -26.35
CA ILE A 26 34.51 -8.96 -27.15
C ILE A 26 35.49 -9.12 -28.33
N ALA A 27 35.78 -8.01 -29.02
CA ALA A 27 36.71 -8.02 -30.14
C ALA A 27 38.16 -8.39 -29.72
N GLU A 28 38.64 -7.92 -28.57
CA GLU A 28 39.92 -8.31 -27.99
C GLU A 28 39.99 -9.81 -27.71
N LEU A 29 38.97 -10.36 -27.01
CA LEU A 29 38.93 -11.78 -26.67
C LEU A 29 38.93 -12.69 -27.92
N ALA A 30 38.29 -12.21 -28.99
CA ALA A 30 38.31 -12.90 -30.29
C ALA A 30 39.71 -12.86 -30.94
N ARG A 31 40.41 -11.70 -30.90
CA ARG A 31 41.79 -11.55 -31.39
C ARG A 31 42.81 -12.39 -30.59
N GLU A 32 42.64 -12.38 -29.26
CA GLU A 32 43.50 -13.18 -28.36
C GLU A 32 43.22 -14.69 -28.43
N LYS A 33 42.23 -15.12 -29.23
CA LYS A 33 41.79 -16.51 -29.36
C LYS A 33 41.34 -17.14 -28.03
N LYS A 34 40.95 -16.31 -27.03
CA LYS A 34 40.35 -16.81 -25.80
C LYS A 34 38.93 -17.32 -26.01
N ILE A 35 38.25 -16.72 -26.98
CA ILE A 35 36.94 -17.19 -27.45
C ILE A 35 37.11 -17.51 -28.94
N GLU A 36 37.15 -18.78 -29.25
CA GLU A 36 37.24 -19.24 -30.63
C GLU A 36 35.86 -19.20 -31.31
N GLY A 37 35.89 -19.05 -32.64
CA GLY A 37 34.69 -19.14 -33.46
C GLY A 37 33.98 -17.82 -33.73
N ILE A 38 34.41 -16.69 -33.16
CA ILE A 38 33.90 -15.36 -33.51
C ILE A 38 34.62 -14.88 -34.78
N THR A 39 33.83 -14.47 -35.79
CA THR A 39 34.32 -13.94 -37.07
C THR A 39 34.21 -12.46 -37.19
N TYR A 40 33.13 -11.88 -36.60
CA TYR A 40 32.85 -10.46 -36.71
C TYR A 40 32.08 -9.99 -35.48
N VAL A 41 32.36 -8.76 -35.07
CA VAL A 41 31.65 -8.08 -33.97
C VAL A 41 31.37 -6.67 -34.41
N ALA A 42 30.11 -6.24 -34.33
CA ALA A 42 29.68 -4.89 -34.69
C ALA A 42 28.63 -4.35 -33.73
N ASP A 43 28.63 -3.04 -33.60
CA ASP A 43 27.56 -2.28 -32.97
C ASP A 43 26.65 -1.71 -34.10
N GLU A 44 25.51 -2.32 -34.28
CA GLU A 44 24.49 -1.93 -35.25
C GLU A 44 23.33 -1.15 -34.60
N SER A 45 23.57 -0.54 -33.45
CA SER A 45 22.55 0.23 -32.76
C SER A 45 22.07 1.44 -33.60
N GLY A 46 20.79 1.62 -33.70
CA GLY A 46 20.14 2.67 -34.49
C GLY A 46 18.91 3.26 -33.81
N ARG A 47 18.03 3.84 -34.62
CA ARG A 47 16.76 4.45 -34.13
C ARG A 47 15.79 3.42 -33.53
N GLU A 48 15.90 2.16 -33.93
CA GLU A 48 15.08 1.05 -33.44
C GLU A 48 15.55 0.49 -32.09
N GLY A 49 16.71 0.95 -31.60
CA GLY A 49 17.27 0.52 -30.30
C GLY A 49 18.71 0.03 -30.38
N MET A 50 19.14 -0.58 -29.29
CA MET A 50 20.47 -1.18 -29.16
C MET A 50 20.54 -2.51 -29.88
N ARG A 51 21.61 -2.71 -30.67
CA ARG A 51 21.89 -3.97 -31.35
C ARG A 51 23.38 -4.21 -31.44
N ILE A 52 23.89 -5.22 -30.73
CA ILE A 52 25.25 -5.70 -30.83
C ILE A 52 25.21 -7.04 -31.56
N VAL A 53 25.88 -7.13 -32.68
CA VAL A 53 25.91 -8.32 -33.54
C VAL A 53 27.22 -9.04 -33.37
N VAL A 54 27.16 -10.34 -33.10
CA VAL A 54 28.34 -11.24 -33.06
C VAL A 54 28.13 -12.37 -34.04
N GLU A 55 28.93 -12.41 -35.07
CA GLU A 55 28.93 -13.50 -36.06
C GLU A 55 29.82 -14.65 -35.61
N VAL A 56 29.27 -15.85 -35.67
CA VAL A 56 29.94 -17.08 -35.22
C VAL A 56 30.17 -18.01 -36.42
N ARG A 57 31.37 -18.65 -36.46
CA ARG A 57 31.65 -19.65 -37.48
C ARG A 57 30.71 -20.83 -37.40
N ARG A 58 30.48 -21.49 -38.52
CA ARG A 58 29.55 -22.62 -38.64
C ARG A 58 29.98 -23.88 -37.89
N ASP A 59 31.27 -24.06 -37.78
CA ASP A 59 31.92 -25.22 -37.10
C ASP A 59 31.91 -25.09 -35.57
N THR A 60 31.50 -23.94 -35.05
CA THR A 60 31.46 -23.67 -33.62
C THR A 60 30.04 -23.57 -33.11
N SER A 61 29.79 -24.19 -31.96
CA SER A 61 28.47 -24.06 -31.30
C SER A 61 28.26 -22.65 -30.78
N ALA A 62 27.23 -21.97 -31.26
CA ALA A 62 26.88 -20.62 -30.82
C ALA A 62 26.57 -20.52 -29.30
N ASN A 63 26.09 -21.62 -28.69
CA ASN A 63 25.82 -21.66 -27.25
C ASN A 63 27.11 -21.70 -26.42
N VAL A 64 28.14 -22.38 -26.90
CA VAL A 64 29.48 -22.41 -26.25
C VAL A 64 30.12 -21.03 -26.29
N VAL A 65 30.07 -20.34 -27.45
CA VAL A 65 30.53 -18.96 -27.58
C VAL A 65 29.78 -18.03 -26.65
N LEU A 66 28.46 -18.17 -26.57
CA LEU A 66 27.62 -17.38 -25.68
C LEU A 66 27.99 -17.57 -24.21
N ASN A 67 28.15 -18.79 -23.75
CA ASN A 67 28.58 -19.10 -22.37
C ASN A 67 29.96 -18.52 -22.05
N ASN A 68 30.88 -18.56 -23.02
CA ASN A 68 32.19 -17.96 -22.87
C ASN A 68 32.13 -16.44 -22.83
N LEU A 69 31.24 -15.80 -23.62
CA LEU A 69 30.98 -14.37 -23.55
C LEU A 69 30.45 -13.96 -22.17
N TYR A 70 29.51 -14.71 -21.60
CA TYR A 70 29.06 -14.48 -20.23
C TYR A 70 30.14 -14.59 -19.17
N LYS A 71 31.08 -15.54 -19.37
CA LYS A 71 32.17 -15.79 -18.40
C LYS A 71 33.29 -14.74 -18.47
N TYR A 72 33.64 -14.25 -19.67
CA TYR A 72 34.83 -13.41 -19.89
C TYR A 72 34.49 -11.93 -20.14
N THR A 73 33.22 -11.56 -20.24
CA THR A 73 32.81 -10.17 -20.48
C THR A 73 31.74 -9.70 -19.48
N ALA A 74 31.47 -8.41 -19.49
CA ALA A 74 30.44 -7.82 -18.67
C ALA A 74 28.99 -8.02 -19.21
N LEU A 75 28.77 -9.03 -20.08
CA LEU A 75 27.41 -9.43 -20.49
C LEU A 75 26.61 -10.08 -19.35
N GLN A 76 27.30 -10.57 -18.34
CA GLN A 76 26.73 -11.03 -17.09
C GLN A 76 27.54 -10.44 -15.95
N VAL A 77 26.90 -9.63 -15.12
CA VAL A 77 27.52 -9.02 -13.93
C VAL A 77 26.69 -9.33 -12.70
N THR A 78 27.37 -9.49 -11.58
CA THR A 78 26.71 -9.63 -10.29
C THR A 78 26.43 -8.24 -9.74
N PHE A 79 25.19 -7.96 -9.46
CA PHE A 79 24.77 -6.72 -8.81
C PHE A 79 24.63 -6.97 -7.32
N GLY A 80 25.54 -6.39 -6.54
CA GLY A 80 25.46 -6.40 -5.08
C GLY A 80 24.57 -5.25 -4.61
N PHE A 81 23.55 -5.55 -3.83
CA PHE A 81 22.70 -4.52 -3.24
C PHE A 81 22.60 -4.68 -1.73
N ASN A 82 22.61 -3.55 -1.02
CA ASN A 82 22.37 -3.48 0.40
C ASN A 82 21.03 -2.79 0.61
N MET A 83 20.03 -3.56 0.97
CA MET A 83 18.70 -3.02 1.28
C MET A 83 18.63 -2.66 2.76
N LEU A 84 18.86 -1.38 3.07
CA LEU A 84 18.68 -0.83 4.41
C LEU A 84 17.26 -0.31 4.56
N ALA A 85 16.52 -0.82 5.52
CA ALA A 85 15.19 -0.37 5.86
C ALA A 85 15.02 -0.21 7.38
N ILE A 86 14.04 0.59 7.80
CA ILE A 86 13.72 0.79 9.21
C ILE A 86 12.56 -0.14 9.57
N ASP A 87 12.81 -1.12 10.44
CA ASP A 87 11.80 -2.00 11.00
C ASP A 87 11.56 -1.63 12.47
N LYS A 88 10.36 -1.18 12.81
CA LYS A 88 9.96 -0.74 14.16
C LYS A 88 10.93 0.26 14.81
N GLY A 89 11.40 1.22 14.01
CA GLY A 89 12.32 2.26 14.46
C GLY A 89 13.79 1.85 14.47
N VAL A 90 14.14 0.62 14.10
CA VAL A 90 15.52 0.11 14.07
C VAL A 90 15.97 -0.09 12.63
N PRO A 91 17.10 0.52 12.19
CA PRO A 91 17.65 0.28 10.87
C PRO A 91 18.23 -1.14 10.78
N LYS A 92 17.85 -1.89 9.73
CA LYS A 92 18.32 -3.25 9.45
C LYS A 92 18.61 -3.43 7.97
N ILE A 93 19.66 -4.17 7.66
CA ILE A 93 19.91 -4.68 6.30
C ILE A 93 19.09 -5.96 6.16
N MET A 94 18.20 -5.98 5.17
CA MET A 94 17.27 -7.07 4.94
C MET A 94 17.40 -7.63 3.52
N SER A 95 17.07 -8.90 3.38
CA SER A 95 16.88 -9.52 2.06
C SER A 95 15.57 -9.02 1.43
N LEU A 96 15.44 -9.16 0.11
CA LEU A 96 14.20 -8.78 -0.61
C LEU A 96 12.98 -9.48 -0.02
N LYS A 97 13.08 -10.77 0.31
CA LYS A 97 12.00 -11.54 0.93
C LYS A 97 11.59 -10.96 2.28
N GLU A 98 12.55 -10.61 3.12
CA GLU A 98 12.28 -10.01 4.43
C GLU A 98 11.59 -8.66 4.30
N ILE A 99 12.06 -7.79 3.38
CA ILE A 99 11.42 -6.48 3.13
C ILE A 99 9.96 -6.66 2.71
N LEU A 100 9.68 -7.56 1.77
CA LEU A 100 8.32 -7.83 1.32
C LEU A 100 7.44 -8.38 2.45
N THR A 101 7.98 -9.28 3.27
CA THR A 101 7.25 -9.80 4.45
C THR A 101 6.95 -8.68 5.45
N LYS A 102 7.95 -7.85 5.77
CA LYS A 102 7.77 -6.72 6.69
C LYS A 102 6.81 -5.67 6.15
N TYR A 103 6.82 -5.44 4.84
CA TYR A 103 5.86 -4.55 4.20
C TYR A 103 4.42 -5.06 4.36
N LEU A 104 4.18 -6.36 4.15
CA LEU A 104 2.86 -6.95 4.35
C LEU A 104 2.42 -6.87 5.82
N GLU A 105 3.31 -7.20 6.77
CA GLU A 105 3.03 -7.05 8.21
C GLU A 105 2.65 -5.61 8.55
N TYR A 106 3.37 -4.63 8.02
CA TYR A 106 3.08 -3.22 8.21
C TYR A 106 1.73 -2.81 7.62
N GLN A 107 1.39 -3.27 6.41
CA GLN A 107 0.08 -2.99 5.81
C GLN A 107 -1.07 -3.53 6.66
N ILE A 108 -0.95 -4.76 7.16
CA ILE A 108 -1.94 -5.37 8.06
C ILE A 108 -2.07 -4.54 9.35
N GLU A 109 -0.96 -4.09 9.93
CA GLU A 109 -0.97 -3.27 11.13
C GLU A 109 -1.65 -1.91 10.90
N VAL A 110 -1.36 -1.25 9.77
CA VAL A 110 -2.00 0.03 9.40
C VAL A 110 -3.50 -0.13 9.22
N ILE A 111 -3.95 -1.17 8.51
CA ILE A 111 -5.37 -1.46 8.31
C ILE A 111 -6.05 -1.71 9.66
N ARG A 112 -5.44 -2.53 10.53
CA ARG A 112 -5.97 -2.81 11.88
C ARG A 112 -6.13 -1.52 12.70
N ARG A 113 -5.10 -0.69 12.79
CA ARG A 113 -5.14 0.58 13.54
C ARG A 113 -6.21 1.52 13.00
N ARG A 114 -6.32 1.63 11.68
CA ARG A 114 -7.35 2.44 11.04
C ARG A 114 -8.74 1.92 11.39
N THR A 115 -8.97 0.62 11.25
CA THR A 115 -10.25 -0.01 11.56
C THR A 115 -10.63 0.12 13.03
N GLU A 116 -9.66 -0.05 13.96
CA GLU A 116 -9.87 0.15 15.39
C GLU A 116 -10.22 1.61 15.74
N PHE A 117 -9.62 2.57 15.03
CA PHE A 117 -9.95 3.97 15.20
C PHE A 117 -11.36 4.30 14.70
N GLU A 118 -11.71 3.83 13.50
CA GLU A 118 -13.03 4.02 12.90
C GLU A 118 -14.12 3.35 13.75
N LYS A 119 -13.86 2.14 14.26
CA LYS A 119 -14.74 1.44 15.18
C LYS A 119 -15.01 2.24 16.45
N ARG A 120 -13.96 2.72 17.14
CA ARG A 120 -14.12 3.57 18.34
C ARG A 120 -14.95 4.81 18.04
N LYS A 121 -14.65 5.49 16.94
CA LYS A 121 -15.42 6.68 16.55
C LYS A 121 -16.89 6.35 16.29
N ALA A 122 -17.20 5.21 15.70
CA ALA A 122 -18.57 4.75 15.49
C ALA A 122 -19.25 4.35 16.82
N GLU A 123 -18.54 3.69 17.72
CA GLU A 123 -19.03 3.35 19.08
C GLU A 123 -19.38 4.60 19.90
N ASP A 124 -18.48 5.59 19.93
CA ASP A 124 -18.72 6.87 20.62
C ASP A 124 -19.95 7.59 20.03
N ARG A 125 -20.10 7.57 18.71
CA ARG A 125 -21.25 8.16 18.04
C ARG A 125 -22.53 7.38 18.32
N ALA A 126 -22.51 6.05 18.24
CA ALA A 126 -23.64 5.19 18.55
C ALA A 126 -24.13 5.39 19.99
N HIS A 127 -23.19 5.51 20.95
CA HIS A 127 -23.50 5.79 22.34
C HIS A 127 -24.29 7.09 22.53
N ILE A 128 -23.89 8.16 21.84
CA ILE A 128 -24.63 9.44 21.88
C ILE A 128 -26.01 9.29 21.23
N LEU A 129 -26.11 8.64 20.06
CA LEU A 129 -27.36 8.45 19.35
C LEU A 129 -28.34 7.57 20.13
N GLU A 130 -27.87 6.57 20.86
CA GLU A 130 -28.66 5.75 21.77
C GLU A 130 -29.31 6.61 22.88
N GLY A 131 -28.52 7.49 23.50
CA GLY A 131 -29.02 8.45 24.47
C GLY A 131 -30.05 9.41 23.88
N LEU A 132 -29.79 9.94 22.68
CA LEU A 132 -30.75 10.84 22.00
C LEU A 132 -32.04 10.10 21.63
N ARG A 133 -31.99 8.85 21.17
CA ARG A 133 -33.15 8.02 20.88
C ARG A 133 -34.01 7.81 22.11
N LYS A 134 -33.38 7.39 23.23
CA LYS A 134 -34.07 7.24 24.52
C LYS A 134 -34.66 8.56 25.01
N ALA A 135 -33.95 9.68 24.80
CA ALA A 135 -34.45 11.00 25.17
C ALA A 135 -35.70 11.44 24.38
N LEU A 136 -35.80 11.08 23.11
CA LEU A 136 -36.96 11.38 22.28
C LEU A 136 -38.21 10.61 22.72
N ASP A 137 -38.08 9.44 23.33
CA ASP A 137 -39.23 8.68 23.88
C ASP A 137 -39.76 9.30 25.15
N PHE A 138 -38.95 10.03 25.91
CA PHE A 138 -39.32 10.69 27.17
C PHE A 138 -39.20 12.23 27.09
N ILE A 139 -39.40 12.80 25.89
CA ILE A 139 -39.06 14.19 25.62
C ILE A 139 -39.82 15.20 26.49
N ASP A 140 -41.09 14.95 26.78
CA ASP A 140 -41.90 15.84 27.59
C ASP A 140 -41.40 15.92 29.05
N GLU A 141 -41.01 14.79 29.62
CA GLU A 141 -40.43 14.75 30.95
C GLU A 141 -39.05 15.44 31.00
N ILE A 142 -38.23 15.22 29.98
CA ILE A 142 -36.92 15.86 29.87
C ILE A 142 -37.05 17.36 29.76
N ILE A 143 -37.99 17.85 28.94
CA ILE A 143 -38.28 19.30 28.85
C ILE A 143 -38.76 19.86 30.18
N ALA A 144 -39.61 19.13 30.90
CA ALA A 144 -40.08 19.56 32.23
C ALA A 144 -38.93 19.70 33.24
N ILE A 145 -37.98 18.74 33.24
CA ILE A 145 -36.80 18.80 34.09
C ILE A 145 -35.90 19.97 33.71
N ILE A 146 -35.62 20.17 32.43
CA ILE A 146 -34.72 21.25 31.95
C ILE A 146 -35.34 22.62 32.32
N ARG A 147 -36.66 22.81 32.14
CA ARG A 147 -37.34 24.04 32.49
C ARG A 147 -37.47 24.28 34.01
N GLY A 148 -37.53 23.20 34.80
CA GLY A 148 -37.59 23.25 36.26
C GLY A 148 -36.24 23.45 36.93
N SER A 149 -35.15 23.21 36.22
CA SER A 149 -33.80 23.34 36.76
C SER A 149 -33.30 24.77 36.68
N HIS A 150 -32.61 25.21 37.73
CA HIS A 150 -32.08 26.56 37.83
C HIS A 150 -30.73 26.72 37.06
N ASP A 151 -30.00 25.62 36.84
CA ASP A 151 -28.71 25.60 36.16
C ASP A 151 -28.56 24.36 35.29
N THR A 152 -27.69 24.45 34.27
CA THR A 152 -27.43 23.36 33.33
C THR A 152 -26.82 22.14 34.02
N GLU A 153 -25.97 22.37 35.03
CA GLU A 153 -25.34 21.26 35.78
C GLU A 153 -26.35 20.50 36.65
N VAL A 154 -27.33 21.22 37.22
CA VAL A 154 -28.43 20.61 37.98
C VAL A 154 -29.33 19.81 37.05
N ALA A 155 -29.68 20.35 35.89
CA ALA A 155 -30.45 19.63 34.87
C ALA A 155 -29.72 18.35 34.42
N LYS A 156 -28.41 18.41 34.18
CA LYS A 156 -27.57 17.28 33.81
C LYS A 156 -27.57 16.18 34.89
N ALA A 157 -27.39 16.57 36.15
CA ALA A 157 -27.44 15.64 37.28
C ALA A 157 -28.78 14.91 37.39
N GLN A 158 -29.91 15.65 37.27
CA GLN A 158 -31.26 15.07 37.29
C GLN A 158 -31.54 14.13 36.12
N LEU A 159 -31.03 14.44 34.91
CA LEU A 159 -31.16 13.57 33.76
C LEU A 159 -30.37 12.26 33.94
N ILE A 160 -29.18 12.34 34.52
CA ILE A 160 -28.38 11.16 34.83
C ILE A 160 -29.05 10.28 35.87
N GLU A 161 -29.55 10.88 36.98
CA GLU A 161 -30.20 10.16 38.09
C GLU A 161 -31.51 9.49 37.67
N ARG A 162 -32.33 10.20 36.90
CA ARG A 162 -33.68 9.71 36.56
C ARG A 162 -33.75 8.75 35.38
N PHE A 163 -32.90 8.95 34.37
CA PHE A 163 -32.92 8.16 33.12
C PHE A 163 -31.70 7.30 32.92
N GLU A 164 -30.76 7.30 33.85
CA GLU A 164 -29.52 6.55 33.77
C GLU A 164 -28.68 6.89 32.52
N PHE A 165 -28.71 8.14 32.09
CA PHE A 165 -27.87 8.60 30.99
C PHE A 165 -26.42 8.73 31.42
N SER A 166 -25.47 8.47 30.51
CA SER A 166 -24.10 8.83 30.77
C SER A 166 -23.92 10.37 30.77
N PRO A 167 -22.86 10.88 31.42
CA PRO A 167 -22.55 12.32 31.37
C PRO A 167 -22.44 12.92 29.97
N ILE A 168 -21.96 12.11 29.02
CA ILE A 168 -21.81 12.49 27.62
C ILE A 168 -23.15 12.54 26.91
N GLN A 169 -24.03 11.56 27.16
CA GLN A 169 -25.39 11.53 26.64
C GLN A 169 -26.23 12.70 27.19
N ALA A 170 -26.14 12.92 28.49
CA ALA A 170 -26.87 14.05 29.14
C ALA A 170 -26.43 15.40 28.55
N GLN A 171 -25.13 15.58 28.33
CA GLN A 171 -24.63 16.80 27.69
C GLN A 171 -25.16 16.93 26.24
N ALA A 172 -25.12 15.85 25.46
CA ALA A 172 -25.63 15.86 24.09
C ALA A 172 -27.14 16.17 24.01
N ILE A 173 -27.92 15.75 25.02
CA ILE A 173 -29.37 16.06 25.15
C ILE A 173 -29.55 17.54 25.43
N LEU A 174 -28.80 18.12 26.36
CA LEU A 174 -28.86 19.54 26.68
C LEU A 174 -28.43 20.45 25.53
N ASP A 175 -27.46 20.01 24.73
CA ASP A 175 -26.99 20.73 23.54
C ASP A 175 -27.89 20.55 22.32
N MET A 176 -28.96 19.74 22.43
CA MET A 176 -29.85 19.44 21.32
C MET A 176 -30.74 20.66 20.99
N ARG A 177 -30.77 21.03 19.71
CA ARG A 177 -31.63 22.12 19.21
C ARG A 177 -33.06 21.64 19.14
N LEU A 178 -34.04 22.55 19.47
CA LEU A 178 -35.47 22.28 19.39
C LEU A 178 -35.91 21.77 18.00
N ALA A 179 -35.26 22.19 16.92
CA ALA A 179 -35.56 21.71 15.58
C ALA A 179 -35.35 20.18 15.41
N ARG A 180 -34.51 19.55 16.24
CA ARG A 180 -34.30 18.09 16.22
C ARG A 180 -35.40 17.27 16.88
N LEU A 181 -36.38 17.90 17.47
CA LEU A 181 -37.53 17.24 18.08
C LEU A 181 -38.66 16.90 17.09
N THR A 182 -38.48 17.23 15.81
CA THR A 182 -39.47 16.91 14.76
C THR A 182 -39.40 15.43 14.38
N GLY A 183 -40.53 14.87 13.91
CA GLY A 183 -40.61 13.46 13.51
C GLY A 183 -39.60 13.05 12.44
N LEU A 184 -39.34 13.95 11.47
CA LEU A 184 -38.30 13.72 10.42
C LEU A 184 -36.89 13.60 11.00
N GLU A 185 -36.54 14.33 12.04
CA GLU A 185 -35.24 14.24 12.67
C GLU A 185 -35.11 12.97 13.54
N ARG A 186 -36.19 12.46 14.09
CA ARG A 186 -36.24 11.17 14.78
C ARG A 186 -35.86 10.02 13.83
N GLU A 187 -36.42 10.00 12.63
CA GLU A 187 -36.10 9.00 11.60
C GLU A 187 -34.64 9.09 11.18
N LYS A 188 -34.09 10.31 11.08
CA LYS A 188 -32.65 10.49 10.77
C LYS A 188 -31.73 9.97 11.88
N ILE A 189 -32.08 10.22 13.16
CA ILE A 189 -31.30 9.71 14.30
C ILE A 189 -31.33 8.18 14.31
N GLU A 190 -32.46 7.58 14.00
CA GLU A 190 -32.59 6.12 13.94
C GLU A 190 -31.83 5.52 12.76
N ALA A 191 -31.88 6.14 11.60
CA ALA A 191 -31.11 5.75 10.44
C ALA A 191 -29.58 5.88 10.69
N GLU A 192 -29.11 6.95 11.32
CA GLU A 192 -27.73 7.19 11.69
C GLU A 192 -27.26 6.17 12.74
N TYR A 193 -28.10 5.84 13.72
CA TYR A 193 -27.79 4.82 14.72
C TYR A 193 -27.60 3.45 14.07
N ASN A 194 -28.52 3.03 13.21
CA ASN A 194 -28.43 1.77 12.49
C ASN A 194 -27.19 1.72 11.59
N LEU A 195 -26.85 2.83 10.92
CA LEU A 195 -25.62 2.93 10.13
C LEU A 195 -24.36 2.78 11.01
N SER A 196 -24.36 3.41 12.18
CA SER A 196 -23.25 3.27 13.15
C SER A 196 -23.08 1.82 13.62
N LEU A 197 -24.17 1.08 13.85
CA LEU A 197 -24.12 -0.34 14.20
C LEU A 197 -23.53 -1.20 13.09
N ILE A 198 -23.84 -0.90 11.83
CA ILE A 198 -23.25 -1.60 10.67
C ILE A 198 -21.73 -1.34 10.63
N HIS A 199 -21.30 -0.10 10.84
CA HIS A 199 -19.86 0.23 10.90
C HIS A 199 -19.12 -0.45 12.05
N ILE A 200 -19.79 -0.72 13.17
CA ILE A 200 -19.20 -1.43 14.32
C ILE A 200 -19.08 -2.93 14.03
N SER A 201 -20.11 -3.53 13.40
CA SER A 201 -20.17 -4.97 13.14
C SER A 201 -19.37 -5.43 11.93
N GLU A 202 -19.25 -4.59 10.88
CA GLU A 202 -18.56 -4.91 9.63
C GLU A 202 -17.53 -3.83 9.22
N PRO A 203 -16.55 -3.49 10.07
CA PRO A 203 -15.63 -2.38 9.79
C PRO A 203 -14.69 -2.64 8.61
N THR A 204 -14.48 -3.90 8.21
CA THR A 204 -13.56 -4.28 7.14
C THR A 204 -14.18 -4.21 5.74
N ARG A 205 -15.49 -4.27 5.61
CA ARG A 205 -16.17 -4.33 4.31
C ARG A 205 -16.06 -3.04 3.49
N GLN A 206 -15.77 -1.90 4.13
CA GLN A 206 -15.54 -0.62 3.47
C GLN A 206 -14.07 -0.35 3.08
N ALA A 207 -13.13 -1.16 3.53
CA ALA A 207 -11.71 -1.00 3.19
C ALA A 207 -11.34 -1.70 1.86
N GLU A 208 -12.29 -2.39 1.22
CA GLU A 208 -12.09 -3.13 -0.04
C GLU A 208 -12.59 -2.40 -1.30
N ILE A 209 -12.98 -1.09 -1.20
CA ILE A 209 -13.39 -0.30 -2.36
C ILE A 209 -12.36 0.77 -2.69
#